data_0da7203fb417a5f46c874830ff8c57fe
#
_entry.id   0da7203fb417a5f46c874830ff8c57fe
#
_cell.length_a   1.000
_cell.length_b   1.000
_cell.length_c   1.000
_cell.angle_alpha   90.00
_cell.angle_beta   90.00
_cell.angle_gamma   90.00
#
_symmetry.space_group_name_H-M   'P 1'
#
loop_
_entity.id
_entity.type
_entity.pdbx_description
1 polymer ?
#
loop_
_entity_poly.entity_id
_entity_poly.type
_entity_poly.pdbx_seq_one_letter_code
_entity_poly.pdbx_strand_id
1 'polypeptide(L)'
;MELREYLDTLSEQIRCKKARPMIEEEISNHIEDQAQAYKKEGMGEEKAMAKAILEMGDPVETGIALDRIHRPKMQWTLVALVVLLSIIGMLMQIVIFKTGCLSNEENITTIRDEFIYRSIGNTLISFCIIAAVCIVDYTFLGKYPIALWWLFCFLLFFSGRFLYGNGINGAYRLSYYMLTLMVPIYAAIVFRYKNKGMSGFLKCIGFYMAAMFIKIISQWAFVSGILELTLSVLIILTFAIMRGWFGKKAGKLALLWVPAIGFPAILVSIALFFNDKLQIFAEYQAARIRAVFQVSGEASYQTLATRAEMGKVTLLGQRELPLTTLPAIQNDYIVTSMFTYFGALLTLLVLGMILFFIWKALRLSICQKNQLGSMISIGCVIVLLVKVVVYVISNVGGILIFGQMSMPFLSYGLGNAVINGALVGLLLSVYRNTDIVSEKNMKPKYAFRLPIQKIQ
;
A
#
# COMPACT_ATOMS: atom_id res chain seq x y z
N MET A 1 42.79 -4.08 -25.74
CA MET A 1 41.44 -4.60 -25.43
C MET A 1 40.44 -3.65 -26.03
N GLU A 2 39.50 -4.17 -26.83
CA GLU A 2 38.42 -3.34 -27.38
C GLU A 2 37.35 -3.06 -26.32
N LEU A 3 36.59 -1.98 -26.50
CA LEU A 3 35.53 -1.57 -25.55
C LEU A 3 34.53 -2.71 -25.28
N ARG A 4 34.17 -3.46 -26.33
CA ARG A 4 33.20 -4.54 -26.19
C ARG A 4 33.75 -5.71 -25.36
N GLU A 5 35.01 -6.09 -25.60
CA GLU A 5 35.70 -7.11 -24.85
C GLU A 5 35.83 -6.73 -23.35
N TYR A 6 36.13 -5.45 -23.08
CA TYR A 6 36.14 -4.90 -21.72
C TYR A 6 34.81 -5.05 -21.02
N LEU A 7 33.71 -4.61 -21.68
CA LEU A 7 32.35 -4.66 -21.11
C LEU A 7 31.86 -6.10 -20.93
N ASP A 8 32.13 -7.00 -21.86
CA ASP A 8 31.76 -8.41 -21.74
C ASP A 8 32.47 -9.07 -20.55
N THR A 9 33.79 -8.87 -20.41
CA THR A 9 34.58 -9.40 -19.29
C THR A 9 34.09 -8.83 -17.95
N LEU A 10 33.81 -7.54 -17.88
CA LEU A 10 33.27 -6.87 -16.68
C LEU A 10 31.89 -7.42 -16.30
N SER A 11 30.99 -7.58 -17.30
CA SER A 11 29.62 -8.04 -17.06
C SER A 11 29.54 -9.48 -16.59
N GLU A 12 30.49 -10.34 -16.96
CA GLU A 12 30.59 -11.72 -16.47
C GLU A 12 30.81 -11.78 -14.96
N GLN A 13 31.50 -10.80 -14.37
CA GLN A 13 31.74 -10.73 -12.92
C GLN A 13 30.49 -10.33 -12.12
N ILE A 14 29.46 -9.76 -12.77
CA ILE A 14 28.24 -9.30 -12.12
C ILE A 14 27.25 -10.45 -12.00
N ARG A 15 26.97 -10.90 -10.78
CA ARG A 15 26.03 -12.00 -10.47
C ARG A 15 24.57 -11.65 -10.81
N CYS A 16 24.19 -10.39 -10.58
CA CYS A 16 22.84 -9.93 -10.83
C CYS A 16 22.62 -9.65 -12.32
N LYS A 17 22.09 -10.64 -13.08
CA LYS A 17 21.81 -10.50 -14.53
C LYS A 17 20.95 -9.28 -14.89
N LYS A 18 20.09 -8.80 -13.97
CA LYS A 18 19.26 -7.60 -14.18
C LYS A 18 20.06 -6.29 -14.11
N ALA A 19 21.15 -6.26 -13.37
CA ALA A 19 22.01 -5.09 -13.23
C ALA A 19 22.98 -4.93 -14.41
N ARG A 20 23.33 -6.02 -15.09
CA ARG A 20 24.32 -6.04 -16.17
C ARG A 20 24.08 -4.98 -17.26
N PRO A 21 22.88 -4.89 -17.88
CA PRO A 21 22.68 -3.91 -18.97
C PRO A 21 22.78 -2.45 -18.51
N MET A 22 22.43 -2.17 -17.25
CA MET A 22 22.54 -0.83 -16.68
C MET A 22 24.01 -0.47 -16.43
N ILE A 23 24.78 -1.40 -15.90
CA ILE A 23 26.19 -1.20 -15.59
C ILE A 23 26.99 -1.09 -16.90
N GLU A 24 26.73 -1.95 -17.89
CA GLU A 24 27.33 -1.86 -19.22
C GLU A 24 27.10 -0.49 -19.87
N GLU A 25 25.83 0.01 -19.84
CA GLU A 25 25.50 1.34 -20.36
C GLU A 25 26.21 2.46 -19.57
N GLU A 26 26.29 2.37 -18.26
CA GLU A 26 26.93 3.37 -17.41
C GLU A 26 28.45 3.43 -17.66
N ILE A 27 29.11 2.27 -17.71
CA ILE A 27 30.55 2.18 -17.94
C ILE A 27 30.90 2.56 -19.40
N SER A 28 30.11 2.12 -20.39
CA SER A 28 30.29 2.52 -21.80
C SER A 28 30.21 4.05 -21.95
N ASN A 29 29.18 4.68 -21.37
CA ASN A 29 29.03 6.16 -21.41
C ASN A 29 30.22 6.84 -20.73
N HIS A 30 30.70 6.32 -19.61
CA HIS A 30 31.84 6.90 -18.89
C HIS A 30 33.12 6.83 -19.71
N ILE A 31 33.42 5.67 -20.34
CA ILE A 31 34.56 5.50 -21.23
C ILE A 31 34.45 6.42 -22.45
N GLU A 32 33.26 6.53 -23.05
CA GLU A 32 33.02 7.39 -24.21
C GLU A 32 33.21 8.87 -23.85
N ASP A 33 32.68 9.33 -22.71
CA ASP A 33 32.85 10.70 -22.23
C ASP A 33 34.33 11.03 -22.01
N GLN A 34 35.09 10.11 -21.44
CA GLN A 34 36.52 10.26 -21.18
C GLN A 34 37.32 10.25 -22.48
N ALA A 35 36.99 9.37 -23.41
CA ALA A 35 37.61 9.37 -24.76
C ALA A 35 37.33 10.67 -25.51
N GLN A 36 36.11 11.26 -25.39
CA GLN A 36 35.81 12.57 -25.98
C GLN A 36 36.65 13.69 -25.35
N ALA A 37 36.94 13.63 -24.06
CA ALA A 37 37.83 14.60 -23.40
C ALA A 37 39.25 14.55 -24.03
N TYR A 38 39.80 13.34 -24.19
CA TYR A 38 41.09 13.17 -24.82
C TYR A 38 41.15 13.59 -26.30
N LYS A 39 40.05 13.40 -27.06
CA LYS A 39 39.92 13.91 -28.41
C LYS A 39 40.01 15.46 -28.46
N LYS A 40 39.39 16.12 -27.49
CA LYS A 40 39.46 17.63 -27.41
C LYS A 40 40.88 18.10 -27.06
N GLU A 41 41.67 17.31 -26.41
CA GLU A 41 43.11 17.55 -26.13
C GLU A 41 44.02 17.27 -27.33
N GLY A 42 43.47 16.88 -28.49
CA GLY A 42 44.21 16.65 -29.74
C GLY A 42 44.62 15.19 -29.96
N MET A 43 44.15 14.23 -29.19
CA MET A 43 44.46 12.81 -29.35
C MET A 43 43.63 12.17 -30.47
N GLY A 44 44.23 11.32 -31.26
CA GLY A 44 43.52 10.55 -32.29
C GLY A 44 42.49 9.59 -31.66
N GLU A 45 41.41 9.32 -32.39
CA GLU A 45 40.24 8.58 -31.90
C GLU A 45 40.58 7.23 -31.28
N GLU A 46 41.35 6.37 -31.96
CA GLU A 46 41.74 5.06 -31.47
C GLU A 46 42.60 5.14 -30.20
N LYS A 47 43.52 6.10 -30.17
CA LYS A 47 44.42 6.31 -29.01
C LYS A 47 43.65 6.87 -27.80
N ALA A 48 42.68 7.77 -28.04
CA ALA A 48 41.83 8.31 -27.01
C ALA A 48 40.96 7.24 -26.36
N MET A 49 40.37 6.36 -27.17
CA MET A 49 39.55 5.25 -26.68
C MET A 49 40.41 4.21 -25.91
N ALA A 50 41.55 3.82 -26.45
CA ALA A 50 42.47 2.87 -25.79
C ALA A 50 42.97 3.42 -24.44
N LYS A 51 43.25 4.72 -24.35
CA LYS A 51 43.69 5.38 -23.11
C LYS A 51 42.52 5.44 -22.08
N ALA A 52 41.32 5.77 -22.51
CA ALA A 52 40.13 5.80 -21.64
C ALA A 52 39.86 4.41 -21.03
N ILE A 53 39.93 3.34 -21.85
CA ILE A 53 39.79 1.95 -21.36
C ILE A 53 40.88 1.58 -20.35
N LEU A 54 42.14 1.97 -20.62
CA LEU A 54 43.23 1.66 -19.74
C LEU A 54 43.11 2.32 -18.37
N GLU A 55 42.57 3.54 -18.33
CA GLU A 55 42.35 4.30 -17.08
C GLU A 55 41.18 3.75 -16.24
N MET A 56 40.25 3.03 -16.84
CA MET A 56 39.22 2.32 -16.08
C MET A 56 39.72 1.15 -15.24
N GLY A 57 40.98 0.72 -15.45
CA GLY A 57 41.61 -0.37 -14.73
C GLY A 57 41.20 -1.77 -15.22
N ASP A 58 41.48 -2.78 -14.40
CA ASP A 58 41.18 -4.17 -14.73
C ASP A 58 39.65 -4.43 -14.73
N PRO A 59 39.07 -4.96 -15.83
CA PRO A 59 37.61 -5.24 -15.92
C PRO A 59 37.13 -6.25 -14.87
N VAL A 60 37.98 -7.18 -14.43
CA VAL A 60 37.64 -8.18 -13.40
C VAL A 60 37.52 -7.51 -12.04
N GLU A 61 38.49 -6.71 -11.65
CA GLU A 61 38.45 -6.00 -10.35
C GLU A 61 37.33 -4.98 -10.30
N THR A 62 37.16 -4.20 -11.38
CA THR A 62 36.06 -3.23 -11.53
C THR A 62 34.69 -3.94 -11.50
N GLY A 63 34.55 -5.07 -12.19
CA GLY A 63 33.32 -5.87 -12.20
C GLY A 63 32.97 -6.43 -10.81
N ILE A 64 33.93 -6.95 -10.06
CA ILE A 64 33.74 -7.42 -8.68
C ILE A 64 33.35 -6.27 -7.74
N ALA A 65 33.95 -5.10 -7.88
CA ALA A 65 33.61 -3.93 -7.09
C ALA A 65 32.16 -3.46 -7.37
N LEU A 66 31.76 -3.42 -8.64
CA LEU A 66 30.40 -3.08 -9.07
C LEU A 66 29.37 -4.13 -8.62
N ASP A 67 29.70 -5.45 -8.64
CA ASP A 67 28.81 -6.50 -8.11
C ASP A 67 28.49 -6.27 -6.64
N ARG A 68 29.45 -5.83 -5.83
CA ARG A 68 29.20 -5.52 -4.41
C ARG A 68 28.21 -4.36 -4.21
N ILE A 69 28.21 -3.39 -5.11
CA ILE A 69 27.33 -2.21 -5.05
C ILE A 69 25.95 -2.56 -5.57
N HIS A 70 25.84 -3.25 -6.72
CA HIS A 70 24.63 -3.51 -7.48
C HIS A 70 23.98 -4.87 -7.21
N ARG A 71 24.18 -5.44 -6.02
CA ARG A 71 23.50 -6.67 -5.61
C ARG A 71 22.21 -6.39 -4.84
N PRO A 72 21.24 -7.32 -4.88
CA PRO A 72 20.02 -7.22 -4.06
C PRO A 72 20.35 -7.10 -2.58
N LYS A 73 19.83 -6.05 -1.91
CA LYS A 73 20.05 -5.82 -0.48
C LYS A 73 18.75 -5.99 0.29
N MET A 74 18.72 -6.93 1.24
CA MET A 74 17.56 -7.17 2.07
C MET A 74 17.55 -6.27 3.30
N GLN A 75 16.39 -5.66 3.59
CA GLN A 75 16.16 -4.83 4.78
C GLN A 75 15.76 -5.72 5.98
N TRP A 76 16.74 -6.48 6.53
CA TRP A 76 16.49 -7.47 7.58
C TRP A 76 15.74 -6.94 8.79
N THR A 77 15.93 -5.67 9.15
CA THR A 77 15.22 -5.06 10.28
C THR A 77 13.71 -4.95 10.01
N LEU A 78 13.30 -4.62 8.76
CA LEU A 78 11.88 -4.61 8.39
C LEU A 78 11.32 -6.02 8.36
N VAL A 79 12.08 -6.99 7.83
CA VAL A 79 11.68 -8.40 7.81
C VAL A 79 11.46 -8.90 9.25
N ALA A 80 12.40 -8.63 10.15
CA ALA A 80 12.28 -9.02 11.56
C ALA A 80 11.05 -8.39 12.24
N LEU A 81 10.77 -7.11 11.99
CA LEU A 81 9.56 -6.44 12.52
C LEU A 81 8.28 -7.05 11.99
N VAL A 82 8.22 -7.38 10.70
CA VAL A 82 7.04 -8.03 10.09
C VAL A 82 6.81 -9.42 10.69
N VAL A 83 7.86 -10.23 10.82
CA VAL A 83 7.79 -11.56 11.44
C VAL A 83 7.31 -11.45 12.89
N LEU A 84 7.92 -10.55 13.66
CA LEU A 84 7.56 -10.35 15.08
C LEU A 84 6.10 -9.89 15.23
N LEU A 85 5.65 -8.88 14.46
CA LEU A 85 4.27 -8.38 14.50
C LEU A 85 3.27 -9.46 14.06
N SER A 86 3.59 -10.26 13.04
CA SER A 86 2.72 -11.35 12.58
C SER A 86 2.59 -12.46 13.63
N ILE A 87 3.69 -12.80 14.31
CA ILE A 87 3.66 -13.80 15.40
C ILE A 87 2.86 -13.25 16.58
N ILE A 88 3.06 -11.99 16.98
CA ILE A 88 2.27 -11.35 18.05
C ILE A 88 0.78 -11.38 17.69
N GLY A 89 0.42 -10.98 16.46
CA GLY A 89 -0.97 -11.01 16.00
C GLY A 89 -1.59 -12.42 16.04
N MET A 90 -0.85 -13.42 15.56
CA MET A 90 -1.27 -14.82 15.63
C MET A 90 -1.48 -15.29 17.07
N LEU A 91 -0.55 -15.02 17.98
CA LEU A 91 -0.67 -15.40 19.40
C LEU A 91 -1.88 -14.72 20.06
N MET A 92 -2.12 -13.43 19.78
CA MET A 92 -3.28 -12.70 20.29
C MET A 92 -4.59 -13.29 19.77
N GLN A 93 -4.67 -13.65 18.49
CA GLN A 93 -5.84 -14.34 17.94
C GLN A 93 -6.08 -15.68 18.62
N ILE A 94 -5.04 -16.48 18.84
CA ILE A 94 -5.14 -17.77 19.55
C ILE A 94 -5.70 -17.58 20.98
N VAL A 95 -5.21 -16.57 21.71
CA VAL A 95 -5.73 -16.28 23.04
C VAL A 95 -7.21 -15.87 22.98
N ILE A 96 -7.58 -14.97 22.06
CA ILE A 96 -8.96 -14.51 21.88
C ILE A 96 -9.89 -15.71 21.56
N PHE A 97 -9.48 -16.61 20.65
CA PHE A 97 -10.28 -17.78 20.33
C PHE A 97 -10.42 -18.77 21.52
N LYS A 98 -9.34 -18.99 22.27
CA LYS A 98 -9.38 -19.84 23.45
C LYS A 98 -10.29 -19.27 24.54
N THR A 99 -10.21 -17.97 24.79
CA THR A 99 -11.00 -17.31 25.85
C THR A 99 -12.46 -17.12 25.43
N GLY A 100 -12.70 -16.77 24.15
CA GLY A 100 -14.04 -16.51 23.62
C GLY A 100 -14.94 -17.74 23.54
N CYS A 101 -14.40 -18.95 23.59
CA CYS A 101 -15.13 -20.19 23.50
C CYS A 101 -15.31 -20.91 24.87
N LEU A 102 -15.29 -20.18 25.98
CA LEU A 102 -15.46 -20.76 27.33
C LEU A 102 -16.93 -21.08 27.71
N SER A 103 -17.90 -20.92 26.80
CA SER A 103 -19.29 -21.33 27.02
C SER A 103 -19.47 -22.84 26.74
N ASN A 104 -20.22 -23.48 27.60
CA ASN A 104 -20.29 -24.91 27.87
C ASN A 104 -20.90 -25.83 26.81
N GLU A 105 -20.68 -25.71 25.54
CA GLU A 105 -21.22 -26.60 24.51
C GLU A 105 -20.10 -27.40 23.80
N GLU A 106 -20.26 -28.72 23.68
CA GLU A 106 -19.28 -29.65 23.04
C GLU A 106 -18.90 -29.28 21.60
N ASN A 107 -19.82 -28.67 20.84
CA ASN A 107 -19.56 -28.21 19.45
C ASN A 107 -18.60 -27.04 19.36
N ILE A 108 -18.41 -26.29 20.42
CA ILE A 108 -17.59 -25.05 20.46
C ILE A 108 -16.09 -25.39 20.44
N THR A 109 -15.67 -26.52 20.99
CA THR A 109 -14.26 -26.96 21.00
C THR A 109 -13.76 -27.20 19.58
N THR A 110 -14.54 -27.89 18.75
CA THR A 110 -14.19 -28.15 17.33
C THR A 110 -14.10 -26.87 16.52
N ILE A 111 -15.05 -25.96 16.68
CA ILE A 111 -15.05 -24.64 16.00
C ILE A 111 -13.85 -23.83 16.45
N ARG A 112 -13.52 -23.81 17.74
CA ARG A 112 -12.36 -23.12 18.30
C ARG A 112 -11.05 -23.60 17.69
N ASP A 113 -10.87 -24.91 17.64
CA ASP A 113 -9.63 -25.51 17.13
C ASP A 113 -9.47 -25.23 15.62
N GLU A 114 -10.56 -25.27 14.86
CA GLU A 114 -10.56 -24.89 13.46
C GLU A 114 -10.11 -23.42 13.27
N PHE A 115 -10.59 -22.48 14.07
CA PHE A 115 -10.15 -21.07 14.02
C PHE A 115 -8.67 -20.91 14.35
N ILE A 116 -8.14 -21.66 15.31
CA ILE A 116 -6.72 -21.64 15.67
C ILE A 116 -5.86 -22.14 14.50
N TYR A 117 -6.20 -23.31 13.93
CA TYR A 117 -5.48 -23.84 12.76
C TYR A 117 -5.55 -22.91 11.57
N ARG A 118 -6.70 -22.30 11.31
CA ARG A 118 -6.86 -21.30 10.25
C ARG A 118 -6.03 -20.04 10.51
N SER A 119 -5.89 -19.60 11.76
CA SER A 119 -5.04 -18.44 12.11
C SER A 119 -3.56 -18.72 11.82
N ILE A 120 -3.08 -19.92 12.19
CA ILE A 120 -1.72 -20.35 11.88
C ILE A 120 -1.54 -20.45 10.36
N GLY A 121 -2.48 -21.10 9.65
CA GLY A 121 -2.46 -21.22 8.19
C GLY A 121 -2.43 -19.87 7.48
N ASN A 122 -3.26 -18.92 7.90
CA ASN A 122 -3.29 -17.57 7.34
C ASN A 122 -1.94 -16.84 7.52
N THR A 123 -1.30 -17.00 8.67
CA THR A 123 0.02 -16.40 8.95
C THR A 123 1.11 -17.01 8.05
N LEU A 124 1.11 -18.34 7.87
CA LEU A 124 2.04 -19.02 6.97
C LEU A 124 1.81 -18.59 5.51
N ILE A 125 0.55 -18.52 5.06
CA ILE A 125 0.19 -18.02 3.72
C ILE A 125 0.68 -16.58 3.55
N SER A 126 0.53 -15.71 4.56
CA SER A 126 1.05 -14.35 4.52
C SER A 126 2.57 -14.33 4.29
N PHE A 127 3.34 -15.16 4.99
CA PHE A 127 4.79 -15.25 4.79
C PHE A 127 5.16 -15.77 3.39
N CYS A 128 4.45 -16.77 2.87
CA CYS A 128 4.63 -17.26 1.51
C CYS A 128 4.37 -16.16 0.47
N ILE A 129 3.32 -15.36 0.65
CA ILE A 129 3.00 -14.24 -0.23
C ILE A 129 4.04 -13.13 -0.13
N ILE A 130 4.48 -12.76 1.08
CA ILE A 130 5.56 -11.79 1.28
C ILE A 130 6.81 -12.23 0.51
N ALA A 131 7.21 -13.49 0.64
CA ALA A 131 8.38 -14.04 -0.06
C ALA A 131 8.19 -14.03 -1.58
N ALA A 132 7.04 -14.52 -2.07
CA ALA A 132 6.74 -14.56 -3.48
C ALA A 132 6.73 -13.16 -4.13
N VAL A 133 6.03 -12.20 -3.52
CA VAL A 133 5.94 -10.82 -4.02
C VAL A 133 7.28 -10.09 -3.88
N CYS A 134 8.07 -10.37 -2.85
CA CYS A 134 9.42 -9.80 -2.68
C CYS A 134 10.38 -10.24 -3.81
N ILE A 135 10.19 -11.44 -4.37
CA ILE A 135 11.00 -11.94 -5.49
C ILE A 135 10.56 -11.29 -6.81
N VAL A 136 9.26 -11.00 -6.96
CA VAL A 136 8.71 -10.33 -8.14
C VAL A 136 9.24 -8.91 -8.26
N ASP A 137 9.59 -8.52 -9.47
CA ASP A 137 10.10 -7.18 -9.76
C ASP A 137 8.98 -6.14 -9.74
N TYR A 138 9.06 -5.17 -8.84
CA TYR A 138 8.08 -4.08 -8.73
C TYR A 138 8.00 -3.20 -10.01
N THR A 139 9.01 -3.25 -10.90
CA THR A 139 9.01 -2.48 -12.15
C THR A 139 7.89 -2.86 -13.11
N PHE A 140 7.30 -4.06 -12.92
CA PHE A 140 6.09 -4.48 -13.64
C PHE A 140 4.93 -3.48 -13.45
N LEU A 141 4.76 -2.94 -12.22
CA LEU A 141 3.76 -1.91 -11.94
C LEU A 141 4.06 -0.62 -12.72
N GLY A 142 5.34 -0.26 -12.88
CA GLY A 142 5.75 0.91 -13.65
C GLY A 142 5.59 0.75 -15.16
N LYS A 143 5.77 -0.49 -15.67
CA LYS A 143 5.62 -0.78 -17.10
C LYS A 143 4.16 -0.76 -17.56
N TYR A 144 3.26 -1.31 -16.78
CA TYR A 144 1.86 -1.53 -17.15
C TYR A 144 0.83 -0.90 -16.18
N PRO A 145 1.06 0.30 -15.61
CA PRO A 145 0.20 0.82 -14.55
C PRO A 145 -1.24 1.07 -14.99
N ILE A 146 -1.45 1.53 -16.23
CA ILE A 146 -2.79 1.81 -16.78
C ILE A 146 -3.55 0.50 -17.06
N ALA A 147 -2.88 -0.51 -17.62
CA ALA A 147 -3.51 -1.81 -17.88
C ALA A 147 -3.92 -2.50 -16.57
N LEU A 148 -3.05 -2.47 -15.57
CA LEU A 148 -3.34 -2.99 -14.24
C LEU A 148 -4.49 -2.23 -13.58
N TRP A 149 -4.53 -0.90 -13.70
CA TRP A 149 -5.63 -0.09 -13.18
C TRP A 149 -6.99 -0.53 -13.74
N TRP A 150 -7.09 -0.64 -15.05
CA TRP A 150 -8.34 -1.06 -15.69
C TRP A 150 -8.68 -2.52 -15.43
N LEU A 151 -7.68 -3.40 -15.30
CA LEU A 151 -7.89 -4.78 -14.86
C LEU A 151 -8.53 -4.81 -13.45
N PHE A 152 -8.01 -4.04 -12.51
CA PHE A 152 -8.57 -3.96 -11.16
C PHE A 152 -9.96 -3.29 -11.15
N CYS A 153 -10.19 -2.28 -11.98
CA CYS A 153 -11.52 -1.71 -12.19
C CYS A 153 -12.52 -2.75 -12.72
N PHE A 154 -12.11 -3.57 -13.67
CA PHE A 154 -12.93 -4.68 -14.18
C PHE A 154 -13.22 -5.71 -13.10
N LEU A 155 -12.21 -6.16 -12.35
CA LEU A 155 -12.39 -7.08 -11.22
C LEU A 155 -13.28 -6.50 -10.13
N LEU A 156 -13.15 -5.20 -9.84
CA LEU A 156 -14.00 -4.49 -8.90
C LEU A 156 -15.47 -4.49 -9.34
N PHE A 157 -15.73 -4.19 -10.61
CA PHE A 157 -17.08 -4.25 -11.19
C PHE A 157 -17.64 -5.67 -11.17
N PHE A 158 -16.84 -6.64 -11.63
CA PHE A 158 -17.25 -8.04 -11.69
C PHE A 158 -17.53 -8.62 -10.30
N SER A 159 -16.68 -8.35 -9.31
CA SER A 159 -16.87 -8.81 -7.93
C SER A 159 -18.17 -8.29 -7.31
N GLY A 160 -18.58 -7.07 -7.66
CA GLY A 160 -19.80 -6.46 -7.16
C GLY A 160 -21.06 -6.93 -7.86
N ARG A 161 -20.97 -7.32 -9.13
CA ARG A 161 -22.13 -7.62 -9.95
C ARG A 161 -22.46 -9.13 -10.05
N PHE A 162 -21.42 -9.98 -10.07
CA PHE A 162 -21.57 -11.40 -10.39
C PHE A 162 -21.32 -12.35 -9.22
N LEU A 163 -20.58 -11.93 -8.20
CA LEU A 163 -20.37 -12.73 -6.99
C LEU A 163 -21.48 -12.51 -5.95
N TYR A 164 -22.70 -12.49 -6.44
CA TYR A 164 -23.93 -12.37 -5.63
C TYR A 164 -24.08 -13.62 -4.76
N GLY A 165 -24.07 -13.48 -3.45
CA GLY A 165 -24.41 -14.57 -2.53
C GLY A 165 -23.55 -14.67 -1.26
N ASN A 166 -22.34 -14.13 -1.24
CA ASN A 166 -21.43 -14.23 -0.10
C ASN A 166 -21.20 -12.88 0.62
N GLY A 167 -22.11 -11.94 0.46
CA GLY A 167 -22.04 -10.63 1.12
C GLY A 167 -22.72 -10.65 2.50
N ILE A 168 -22.01 -10.26 3.53
CA ILE A 168 -22.59 -9.97 4.84
C ILE A 168 -23.10 -8.52 4.75
N ASN A 169 -24.42 -8.33 4.92
CA ASN A 169 -25.09 -7.01 4.83
C ASN A 169 -24.81 -6.26 3.51
N GLY A 170 -24.77 -6.97 2.36
CA GLY A 170 -24.49 -6.36 1.04
C GLY A 170 -23.04 -5.94 0.82
N ALA A 171 -22.14 -6.31 1.70
CA ALA A 171 -20.73 -5.95 1.65
C ALA A 171 -19.87 -7.10 1.12
N TYR A 172 -19.23 -6.87 -0.01
CA TYR A 172 -18.29 -7.82 -0.58
C TYR A 172 -16.88 -7.50 -0.12
N ARG A 173 -16.32 -8.33 0.75
CA ARG A 173 -14.95 -8.18 1.26
C ARG A 173 -13.92 -8.14 0.14
N LEU A 174 -14.16 -8.84 -0.97
CA LEU A 174 -13.25 -8.85 -2.11
C LEU A 174 -13.06 -7.44 -2.71
N SER A 175 -14.13 -6.64 -2.82
CA SER A 175 -14.02 -5.27 -3.36
C SER A 175 -13.19 -4.35 -2.47
N TYR A 176 -13.25 -4.51 -1.17
CA TYR A 176 -12.39 -3.81 -0.21
C TYR A 176 -10.92 -4.11 -0.48
N TYR A 177 -10.58 -5.39 -0.63
CA TYR A 177 -9.21 -5.83 -0.91
C TYR A 177 -8.69 -5.32 -2.25
N MET A 178 -9.55 -5.28 -3.28
CA MET A 178 -9.17 -4.72 -4.59
C MET A 178 -8.82 -3.23 -4.48
N LEU A 179 -9.63 -2.44 -3.77
CA LEU A 179 -9.36 -1.01 -3.56
C LEU A 179 -8.03 -0.77 -2.84
N THR A 180 -7.70 -1.58 -1.84
CA THR A 180 -6.44 -1.51 -1.12
C THR A 180 -5.23 -1.72 -2.05
N LEU A 181 -5.28 -2.74 -2.93
CA LEU A 181 -4.20 -3.02 -3.89
C LEU A 181 -4.11 -2.00 -5.02
N MET A 182 -5.19 -1.27 -5.31
CA MET A 182 -5.16 -0.19 -6.30
C MET A 182 -4.27 0.99 -5.87
N VAL A 183 -3.98 1.18 -4.58
CA VAL A 183 -3.16 2.29 -4.09
C VAL A 183 -1.72 2.28 -4.63
N PRO A 184 -0.92 1.20 -4.54
CA PRO A 184 0.40 1.16 -5.15
C PRO A 184 0.38 1.24 -6.68
N ILE A 185 -0.66 0.73 -7.35
CA ILE A 185 -0.86 0.90 -8.80
C ILE A 185 -1.10 2.38 -9.11
N TYR A 186 -1.91 3.07 -8.30
CA TYR A 186 -2.15 4.50 -8.45
C TYR A 186 -0.87 5.32 -8.28
N ALA A 187 -0.02 4.97 -7.33
CA ALA A 187 1.28 5.59 -7.15
C ALA A 187 2.16 5.46 -8.42
N ALA A 188 2.12 4.31 -9.10
CA ALA A 188 2.79 4.11 -10.39
C ALA A 188 2.16 4.95 -11.53
N ILE A 189 0.82 5.16 -11.52
CA ILE A 189 0.15 6.06 -12.46
C ILE A 189 0.62 7.50 -12.24
N VAL A 190 0.67 7.98 -11.00
CA VAL A 190 1.15 9.32 -10.66
C VAL A 190 2.59 9.52 -11.17
N PHE A 191 3.47 8.52 -10.99
CA PHE A 191 4.82 8.55 -11.55
C PHE A 191 4.82 8.64 -13.09
N ARG A 192 3.96 7.88 -13.78
CA ARG A 192 3.86 7.91 -15.26
C ARG A 192 3.47 9.28 -15.81
N TYR A 193 2.69 10.04 -15.04
CA TYR A 193 2.26 11.40 -15.42
C TYR A 193 3.13 12.51 -14.82
N LYS A 194 4.24 12.17 -14.20
CA LYS A 194 5.27 13.12 -13.72
C LYS A 194 5.70 14.07 -14.83
N ASN A 195 5.91 15.34 -14.50
CA ASN A 195 6.36 16.42 -15.39
C ASN A 195 5.41 16.76 -16.56
N LYS A 196 4.15 16.30 -16.53
CA LYS A 196 3.14 16.66 -17.55
C LYS A 196 2.26 17.85 -17.14
N GLY A 197 2.66 18.62 -16.14
CA GLY A 197 1.98 19.82 -15.68
C GLY A 197 0.52 19.57 -15.25
N MET A 198 -0.38 20.50 -15.58
CA MET A 198 -1.80 20.43 -15.21
C MET A 198 -2.52 19.25 -15.87
N SER A 199 -2.21 18.95 -17.12
CA SER A 199 -2.80 17.80 -17.84
C SER A 199 -2.50 16.47 -17.16
N GLY A 200 -1.24 16.29 -16.67
CA GLY A 200 -0.87 15.10 -15.90
C GLY A 200 -1.63 14.98 -14.58
N PHE A 201 -1.77 16.10 -13.86
CA PHE A 201 -2.53 16.16 -12.62
C PHE A 201 -4.02 15.80 -12.80
N LEU A 202 -4.67 16.40 -13.80
CA LEU A 202 -6.09 16.10 -14.11
C LEU A 202 -6.30 14.64 -14.53
N LYS A 203 -5.37 14.05 -15.28
CA LYS A 203 -5.43 12.62 -15.62
C LYS A 203 -5.34 11.73 -14.39
N CYS A 204 -4.48 12.06 -13.42
CA CYS A 204 -4.41 11.33 -12.15
C CYS A 204 -5.75 11.40 -11.39
N ILE A 205 -6.37 12.58 -11.30
CA ILE A 205 -7.71 12.74 -10.72
C ILE A 205 -8.74 11.90 -11.51
N GLY A 206 -8.69 11.92 -12.84
CA GLY A 206 -9.59 11.15 -13.71
C GLY A 206 -9.53 9.63 -13.45
N PHE A 207 -8.34 9.06 -13.26
CA PHE A 207 -8.20 7.64 -12.88
C PHE A 207 -8.85 7.34 -11.53
N TYR A 208 -8.62 8.20 -10.53
CA TYR A 208 -9.27 8.06 -9.22
C TYR A 208 -10.81 8.13 -9.34
N MET A 209 -11.35 9.13 -10.04
CA MET A 209 -12.78 9.31 -10.25
C MET A 209 -13.41 8.12 -10.99
N ALA A 210 -12.71 7.53 -11.97
CA ALA A 210 -13.16 6.34 -12.67
C ALA A 210 -13.34 5.13 -11.73
N ALA A 211 -12.38 4.90 -10.81
CA ALA A 211 -12.50 3.83 -9.82
C ALA A 211 -13.66 4.09 -8.85
N MET A 212 -13.85 5.34 -8.41
CA MET A 212 -14.99 5.72 -7.55
C MET A 212 -16.32 5.48 -8.25
N PHE A 213 -16.44 5.91 -9.51
CA PHE A 213 -17.65 5.72 -10.31
C PHE A 213 -17.99 4.23 -10.48
N ILE A 214 -16.99 3.41 -10.83
CA ILE A 214 -17.16 1.96 -10.95
C ILE A 214 -17.58 1.35 -9.61
N LYS A 215 -16.99 1.78 -8.51
CA LYS A 215 -17.35 1.31 -7.17
C LYS A 215 -18.78 1.66 -6.80
N ILE A 216 -19.21 2.88 -7.08
CA ILE A 216 -20.59 3.33 -6.81
C ILE A 216 -21.61 2.53 -7.64
N ILE A 217 -21.34 2.28 -8.93
CA ILE A 217 -22.23 1.49 -9.79
C ILE A 217 -22.28 0.02 -9.39
N SER A 218 -21.14 -0.54 -9.00
CA SER A 218 -21.07 -1.97 -8.66
C SER A 218 -21.62 -2.30 -7.28
N GLN A 219 -21.49 -1.38 -6.31
CA GLN A 219 -21.84 -1.65 -4.90
C GLN A 219 -22.08 -0.36 -4.11
N TRP A 220 -23.33 -0.05 -3.83
CA TRP A 220 -23.71 1.13 -3.03
C TRP A 220 -23.34 1.06 -1.54
N ALA A 221 -23.08 -0.13 -0.99
CA ALA A 221 -23.16 -0.38 0.44
C ALA A 221 -21.87 -0.17 1.26
N PHE A 222 -20.69 0.08 0.66
CA PHE A 222 -19.45 0.00 1.43
C PHE A 222 -18.55 1.22 1.33
N VAL A 223 -18.50 1.99 2.42
CA VAL A 223 -17.75 3.26 2.52
C VAL A 223 -16.29 3.06 2.94
N SER A 224 -15.94 1.98 3.66
CA SER A 224 -14.60 1.79 4.24
C SER A 224 -13.45 1.77 3.22
N GLY A 225 -13.59 0.98 2.15
CA GLY A 225 -12.57 0.92 1.10
C GLY A 225 -12.47 2.22 0.29
N ILE A 226 -13.59 2.96 0.14
CA ILE A 226 -13.63 4.27 -0.50
C ILE A 226 -12.80 5.26 0.31
N LEU A 227 -12.98 5.31 1.63
CA LEU A 227 -12.21 6.19 2.51
C LEU A 227 -10.71 5.89 2.44
N GLU A 228 -10.35 4.61 2.53
CA GLU A 228 -8.95 4.16 2.47
C GLU A 228 -8.29 4.59 1.15
N LEU A 229 -8.94 4.33 0.00
CA LEU A 229 -8.43 4.73 -1.30
C LEU A 229 -8.36 6.27 -1.42
N THR A 230 -9.41 6.99 -0.99
CA THR A 230 -9.48 8.45 -1.09
C THR A 230 -8.37 9.12 -0.29
N LEU A 231 -8.22 8.77 1.00
CA LEU A 231 -7.17 9.33 1.84
C LEU A 231 -5.77 8.99 1.30
N SER A 232 -5.57 7.75 0.84
CA SER A 232 -4.29 7.35 0.25
C SER A 232 -3.97 8.13 -1.01
N VAL A 233 -4.94 8.31 -1.91
CA VAL A 233 -4.81 9.10 -3.15
C VAL A 233 -4.49 10.55 -2.84
N LEU A 234 -5.22 11.18 -1.90
CA LEU A 234 -4.98 12.57 -1.49
C LEU A 234 -3.55 12.76 -0.97
N ILE A 235 -3.07 11.87 -0.12
CA ILE A 235 -1.71 11.94 0.43
C ILE A 235 -0.67 11.73 -0.66
N ILE A 236 -0.84 10.73 -1.56
CA ILE A 236 0.07 10.46 -2.67
C ILE A 236 0.16 11.66 -3.63
N LEU A 237 -0.99 12.25 -4.01
CA LEU A 237 -1.01 13.43 -4.87
C LEU A 237 -0.38 14.64 -4.18
N THR A 238 -0.65 14.86 -2.90
CA THR A 238 -0.02 15.93 -2.11
C THR A 238 1.50 15.76 -2.14
N PHE A 239 1.99 14.54 -1.91
CA PHE A 239 3.42 14.25 -1.94
C PHE A 239 4.04 14.50 -3.34
N ALA A 240 3.36 14.09 -4.42
CA ALA A 240 3.79 14.35 -5.79
C ALA A 240 3.81 15.86 -6.13
N ILE A 241 2.81 16.63 -5.66
CA ILE A 241 2.77 18.08 -5.82
C ILE A 241 3.91 18.74 -5.05
N MET A 242 4.17 18.31 -3.82
CA MET A 242 5.27 18.82 -2.99
C MET A 242 6.65 18.56 -3.60
N ARG A 243 6.81 17.43 -4.29
CA ARG A 243 8.02 17.14 -5.12
C ARG A 243 8.11 17.96 -6.39
N GLY A 244 7.12 18.80 -6.72
CA GLY A 244 7.12 19.66 -7.90
C GLY A 244 6.77 18.95 -9.22
N TRP A 245 6.29 17.69 -9.19
CA TRP A 245 6.05 16.89 -10.38
C TRP A 245 4.99 17.47 -11.34
N PHE A 246 4.11 18.33 -10.84
CA PHE A 246 3.06 18.94 -11.64
C PHE A 246 3.24 20.48 -11.82
N GLY A 247 4.34 21.05 -11.36
CA GLY A 247 4.62 22.50 -11.45
C GLY A 247 4.07 23.30 -10.26
N LYS A 248 3.52 24.52 -10.46
CA LYS A 248 3.09 25.44 -9.38
C LYS A 248 2.29 24.70 -8.28
N LYS A 249 2.73 24.82 -7.02
CA LYS A 249 2.27 23.99 -5.89
C LYS A 249 0.93 24.46 -5.31
N ALA A 250 0.82 25.73 -4.94
CA ALA A 250 -0.30 26.23 -4.14
C ALA A 250 -1.68 26.03 -4.78
N GLY A 251 -1.85 26.42 -6.06
CA GLY A 251 -3.13 26.27 -6.75
C GLY A 251 -3.59 24.81 -6.89
N LYS A 252 -2.65 23.87 -7.07
CA LYS A 252 -2.98 22.44 -7.18
C LYS A 252 -3.30 21.79 -5.84
N LEU A 253 -2.64 22.21 -4.76
CA LEU A 253 -3.01 21.81 -3.41
C LEU A 253 -4.42 22.30 -3.05
N ALA A 254 -4.74 23.57 -3.36
CA ALA A 254 -6.09 24.10 -3.16
C ALA A 254 -7.12 23.32 -3.99
N LEU A 255 -6.86 23.09 -5.28
CA LEU A 255 -7.75 22.31 -6.17
C LEU A 255 -7.95 20.86 -5.70
N LEU A 256 -6.98 20.28 -5.01
CA LEU A 256 -7.08 18.94 -4.45
C LEU A 256 -7.88 18.92 -3.14
N TRP A 257 -7.51 19.78 -2.18
CA TRP A 257 -8.02 19.71 -0.82
C TRP A 257 -9.36 20.43 -0.60
N VAL A 258 -9.62 21.52 -1.33
CA VAL A 258 -10.90 22.25 -1.19
C VAL A 258 -12.10 21.36 -1.56
N PRO A 259 -12.12 20.65 -2.71
CA PRO A 259 -13.22 19.71 -2.99
C PRO A 259 -13.20 18.49 -2.08
N ALA A 260 -12.01 17.99 -1.69
CA ALA A 260 -11.88 16.81 -0.83
C ALA A 260 -12.46 17.02 0.57
N ILE A 261 -12.43 18.24 1.09
CA ILE A 261 -13.05 18.61 2.37
C ILE A 261 -14.46 19.13 2.16
N GLY A 262 -14.67 19.99 1.15
CA GLY A 262 -15.94 20.66 0.91
C GLY A 262 -17.06 19.70 0.51
N PHE A 263 -16.80 18.73 -0.35
CA PHE A 263 -17.81 17.78 -0.79
C PHE A 263 -18.36 16.90 0.35
N PRO A 264 -17.53 16.23 1.18
CA PRO A 264 -18.01 15.53 2.37
C PRO A 264 -18.74 16.45 3.36
N ALA A 265 -18.24 17.67 3.57
CA ALA A 265 -18.91 18.64 4.46
C ALA A 265 -20.33 18.99 3.98
N ILE A 266 -20.50 19.18 2.67
CA ILE A 266 -21.83 19.42 2.06
C ILE A 266 -22.72 18.19 2.27
N LEU A 267 -22.24 16.97 2.00
CA LEU A 267 -23.02 15.75 2.19
C LEU A 267 -23.43 15.56 3.65
N VAL A 268 -22.52 15.81 4.60
CA VAL A 268 -22.81 15.76 6.03
C VAL A 268 -23.89 16.81 6.39
N SER A 269 -23.77 18.04 5.90
CA SER A 269 -24.75 19.09 6.12
C SER A 269 -26.14 18.71 5.58
N ILE A 270 -26.19 18.10 4.39
CA ILE A 270 -27.44 17.59 3.83
C ILE A 270 -28.04 16.50 4.73
N ALA A 271 -27.23 15.53 5.18
CA ALA A 271 -27.69 14.45 6.05
C ALA A 271 -28.22 14.94 7.41
N LEU A 272 -27.60 16.00 7.96
CA LEU A 272 -27.96 16.56 9.27
C LEU A 272 -29.20 17.45 9.22
N PHE A 273 -29.28 18.33 8.21
CA PHE A 273 -30.23 19.45 8.23
C PHE A 273 -31.30 19.40 7.13
N PHE A 274 -31.03 18.70 6.05
CA PHE A 274 -31.87 18.76 4.85
C PHE A 274 -32.40 17.40 4.38
N ASN A 275 -31.99 16.27 5.01
CA ASN A 275 -32.39 14.95 4.51
C ASN A 275 -33.90 14.73 4.51
N ASP A 276 -34.62 15.27 5.49
CA ASP A 276 -36.07 15.13 5.59
C ASP A 276 -36.79 15.81 4.40
N LYS A 277 -36.19 16.85 3.79
CA LYS A 277 -36.71 17.56 2.62
C LYS A 277 -36.20 16.98 1.30
N LEU A 278 -34.91 16.62 1.23
CA LEU A 278 -34.24 16.25 -0.02
C LEU A 278 -34.22 14.74 -0.26
N GLN A 279 -34.41 13.92 0.78
CA GLN A 279 -34.40 12.44 0.74
C GLN A 279 -33.21 11.84 -0.06
N ILE A 280 -32.04 12.49 0.02
CA ILE A 280 -30.82 12.05 -0.69
C ILE A 280 -30.24 10.78 -0.07
N PHE A 281 -30.33 10.67 1.27
CA PHE A 281 -29.87 9.49 2.00
C PHE A 281 -31.09 8.67 2.47
N ALA A 282 -30.92 7.34 2.43
CA ALA A 282 -31.88 6.49 3.16
C ALA A 282 -31.83 6.83 4.66
N GLU A 283 -32.93 6.68 5.34
CA GLU A 283 -33.07 7.12 6.75
C GLU A 283 -31.99 6.49 7.67
N TYR A 284 -31.70 5.20 7.48
CA TYR A 284 -30.61 4.53 8.23
C TYR A 284 -29.22 5.11 7.96
N GLN A 285 -28.96 5.64 6.75
CA GLN A 285 -27.69 6.26 6.39
C GLN A 285 -27.57 7.64 7.04
N ALA A 286 -28.64 8.45 6.97
CA ALA A 286 -28.70 9.73 7.65
C ALA A 286 -28.59 9.57 9.17
N ALA A 287 -29.27 8.56 9.74
CA ALA A 287 -29.17 8.23 11.17
C ALA A 287 -27.72 7.88 11.59
N ARG A 288 -26.98 7.12 10.78
CA ARG A 288 -25.56 6.84 11.05
C ARG A 288 -24.67 8.08 11.01
N ILE A 289 -24.95 9.01 10.08
CA ILE A 289 -24.21 10.27 10.02
C ILE A 289 -24.56 11.15 11.24
N ARG A 290 -25.83 11.24 11.61
CA ARG A 290 -26.28 11.95 12.82
C ARG A 290 -25.68 11.37 14.09
N ALA A 291 -25.57 10.04 14.18
CA ALA A 291 -24.98 9.32 15.30
C ALA A 291 -23.50 9.64 15.59
N VAL A 292 -22.81 10.23 14.62
CA VAL A 292 -21.43 10.74 14.82
C VAL A 292 -21.41 11.94 15.75
N PHE A 293 -22.41 12.82 15.60
CA PHE A 293 -22.48 14.08 16.35
C PHE A 293 -23.38 13.94 17.59
N GLN A 294 -24.41 13.11 17.48
CA GLN A 294 -25.34 12.80 18.59
C GLN A 294 -25.34 11.29 18.81
N VAL A 295 -24.48 10.83 19.72
CA VAL A 295 -24.33 9.41 20.00
C VAL A 295 -25.51 8.93 20.83
N SER A 296 -26.61 8.57 20.16
CA SER A 296 -27.86 8.09 20.76
C SER A 296 -28.59 7.13 19.81
N GLY A 297 -29.41 6.23 20.37
CA GLY A 297 -30.23 5.29 19.61
C GLY A 297 -29.47 4.08 19.01
N GLU A 298 -30.18 3.24 18.28
CA GLU A 298 -29.68 1.97 17.71
C GLU A 298 -28.53 2.15 16.72
N ALA A 299 -28.53 3.24 15.95
CA ALA A 299 -27.45 3.56 14.99
C ALA A 299 -26.09 3.77 15.67
N SER A 300 -26.09 4.11 16.98
CA SER A 300 -24.89 4.37 17.78
C SER A 300 -24.48 3.18 18.66
N TYR A 301 -25.21 2.07 18.64
CA TYR A 301 -25.00 0.93 19.56
C TYR A 301 -23.55 0.48 19.59
N GLN A 302 -22.93 0.25 18.44
CA GLN A 302 -21.53 -0.21 18.38
C GLN A 302 -20.55 0.82 18.96
N THR A 303 -20.79 2.11 18.72
CA THR A 303 -19.96 3.19 19.27
C THR A 303 -20.12 3.27 20.79
N LEU A 304 -21.35 3.18 21.28
CA LEU A 304 -21.63 3.18 22.73
C LEU A 304 -21.03 1.96 23.42
N ALA A 305 -21.22 0.77 22.84
CA ALA A 305 -20.62 -0.47 23.34
C ALA A 305 -19.09 -0.38 23.40
N THR A 306 -18.47 0.11 22.32
CA THR A 306 -17.00 0.30 22.29
C THR A 306 -16.53 1.28 23.35
N ARG A 307 -17.22 2.41 23.55
CA ARG A 307 -16.90 3.39 24.59
C ARG A 307 -17.09 2.81 26.01
N ALA A 308 -18.14 2.04 26.22
CA ALA A 308 -18.38 1.35 27.49
C ALA A 308 -17.25 0.35 27.82
N GLU A 309 -16.81 -0.43 26.82
CA GLU A 309 -15.69 -1.35 27.00
C GLU A 309 -14.36 -0.61 27.22
N MET A 310 -14.12 0.47 26.49
CA MET A 310 -12.93 1.31 26.70
C MET A 310 -12.92 1.99 28.08
N GLY A 311 -14.09 2.28 28.65
CA GLY A 311 -14.19 2.79 30.03
C GLY A 311 -13.77 1.80 31.13
N LYS A 312 -13.71 0.49 30.81
CA LYS A 312 -13.28 -0.58 31.72
C LYS A 312 -11.77 -0.87 31.63
N VAL A 313 -11.04 -0.22 30.73
CA VAL A 313 -9.63 -0.52 30.47
C VAL A 313 -8.77 -0.23 31.70
N THR A 314 -7.97 -1.20 32.09
CA THR A 314 -6.94 -1.10 33.13
C THR A 314 -5.54 -1.17 32.55
N LEU A 315 -4.53 -0.84 33.33
CA LEU A 315 -3.14 -0.85 32.88
C LEU A 315 -2.67 -2.26 32.45
N LEU A 316 -3.03 -3.30 33.24
CA LEU A 316 -2.59 -4.70 33.04
C LEU A 316 -3.68 -5.60 32.42
N GLY A 317 -4.88 -5.07 32.16
CA GLY A 317 -6.00 -5.82 31.60
C GLY A 317 -6.82 -6.58 32.67
N GLN A 318 -8.07 -6.88 32.30
CA GLN A 318 -9.01 -7.59 33.18
C GLN A 318 -9.16 -9.08 32.80
N ARG A 319 -8.51 -9.51 31.72
CA ARG A 319 -8.64 -10.85 31.11
C ARG A 319 -10.08 -11.20 30.67
N GLU A 320 -10.91 -10.20 30.45
CA GLU A 320 -12.27 -10.33 29.94
C GLU A 320 -12.36 -9.85 28.49
N LEU A 321 -13.17 -10.53 27.68
CA LEU A 321 -13.42 -10.15 26.29
C LEU A 321 -14.83 -9.56 26.15
N PRO A 322 -15.04 -8.56 25.29
CA PRO A 322 -16.34 -7.92 25.04
C PRO A 322 -17.25 -8.78 24.15
N LEU A 323 -17.45 -10.06 24.49
CA LEU A 323 -18.13 -11.06 23.64
C LEU A 323 -19.61 -10.76 23.44
N THR A 324 -20.29 -10.24 24.48
CA THR A 324 -21.73 -9.99 24.43
C THR A 324 -22.11 -8.63 23.86
N THR A 325 -21.14 -7.69 23.79
CA THR A 325 -21.38 -6.30 23.42
C THR A 325 -20.92 -5.97 22.02
N LEU A 326 -19.84 -6.64 21.53
CA LEU A 326 -19.23 -6.34 20.25
C LEU A 326 -19.14 -7.58 19.34
N PRO A 327 -19.63 -7.51 18.10
CA PRO A 327 -19.53 -8.62 17.13
C PRO A 327 -18.11 -8.71 16.53
N ALA A 328 -17.72 -9.90 16.08
CA ALA A 328 -16.47 -10.14 15.33
C ALA A 328 -15.22 -9.54 15.97
N ILE A 329 -15.06 -9.73 17.28
CA ILE A 329 -13.97 -9.18 18.10
C ILE A 329 -12.56 -9.54 17.60
N GLN A 330 -12.43 -10.69 16.92
CA GLN A 330 -11.15 -11.18 16.35
C GLN A 330 -10.75 -10.46 15.06
N ASN A 331 -11.65 -9.70 14.44
CA ASN A 331 -11.38 -8.99 13.19
C ASN A 331 -11.62 -7.50 13.34
N ASP A 332 -12.84 -7.10 13.75
CA ASP A 332 -13.29 -5.73 13.69
C ASP A 332 -12.96 -4.94 14.96
N TYR A 333 -12.86 -5.63 16.10
CA TYR A 333 -12.62 -5.02 17.42
C TYR A 333 -11.40 -5.63 18.14
N ILE A 334 -10.38 -6.08 17.38
CA ILE A 334 -9.21 -6.72 17.99
C ILE A 334 -8.45 -5.75 18.92
N VAL A 335 -8.35 -4.47 18.57
CA VAL A 335 -7.66 -3.48 19.42
C VAL A 335 -8.45 -3.21 20.70
N THR A 336 -9.79 -3.10 20.63
CA THR A 336 -10.64 -3.00 21.82
C THR A 336 -10.47 -4.24 22.72
N SER A 337 -10.49 -5.44 22.12
CA SER A 337 -10.28 -6.70 22.85
C SER A 337 -8.89 -6.79 23.47
N MET A 338 -7.87 -6.23 22.81
CA MET A 338 -6.53 -6.14 23.38
C MET A 338 -6.48 -5.22 24.60
N PHE A 339 -7.14 -4.07 24.53
CA PHE A 339 -7.20 -3.13 25.65
C PHE A 339 -7.91 -3.75 26.86
N THR A 340 -9.02 -4.43 26.66
CA THR A 340 -9.79 -5.04 27.76
C THR A 340 -9.09 -6.29 28.33
N TYR A 341 -8.59 -7.18 27.48
CA TYR A 341 -7.99 -8.42 27.91
C TYR A 341 -6.56 -8.28 28.42
N PHE A 342 -5.67 -7.62 27.64
CA PHE A 342 -4.24 -7.51 27.95
C PHE A 342 -3.88 -6.19 28.63
N GLY A 343 -4.78 -5.21 28.61
CA GLY A 343 -4.55 -3.89 29.20
C GLY A 343 -3.89 -2.88 28.28
N ALA A 344 -3.83 -1.65 28.80
CA ALA A 344 -3.31 -0.52 28.05
C ALA A 344 -1.82 -0.66 27.72
N LEU A 345 -1.01 -1.15 28.67
CA LEU A 345 0.44 -1.23 28.54
C LEU A 345 0.86 -2.09 27.34
N LEU A 346 0.38 -3.33 27.26
CA LEU A 346 0.74 -4.26 26.18
C LEU A 346 0.15 -3.80 24.84
N THR A 347 -1.08 -3.29 24.83
CA THR A 347 -1.72 -2.81 23.62
C THR A 347 -0.99 -1.61 23.02
N LEU A 348 -0.61 -0.62 23.85
CA LEU A 348 0.16 0.53 23.39
C LEU A 348 1.57 0.16 22.93
N LEU A 349 2.20 -0.84 23.56
CA LEU A 349 3.49 -1.36 23.08
C LEU A 349 3.37 -1.95 21.67
N VAL A 350 2.36 -2.79 21.42
CA VAL A 350 2.14 -3.41 20.11
C VAL A 350 1.79 -2.34 19.06
N LEU A 351 0.93 -1.38 19.38
CA LEU A 351 0.61 -0.26 18.50
C LEU A 351 1.86 0.59 18.21
N GLY A 352 2.69 0.85 19.22
CA GLY A 352 3.98 1.53 19.07
C GLY A 352 4.93 0.79 18.12
N MET A 353 4.99 -0.54 18.18
CA MET A 353 5.79 -1.35 17.25
C MET A 353 5.26 -1.25 15.81
N ILE A 354 3.94 -1.23 15.60
CA ILE A 354 3.34 -1.05 14.27
C ILE A 354 3.66 0.36 13.73
N LEU A 355 3.53 1.40 14.54
CA LEU A 355 3.88 2.76 14.17
C LEU A 355 5.38 2.91 13.87
N PHE A 356 6.25 2.25 14.63
CA PHE A 356 7.68 2.20 14.37
C PHE A 356 8.00 1.51 13.03
N PHE A 357 7.32 0.40 12.72
CA PHE A 357 7.43 -0.25 11.41
C PHE A 357 7.04 0.71 10.28
N ILE A 358 5.89 1.38 10.38
CA ILE A 358 5.38 2.34 9.40
C ILE A 358 6.36 3.52 9.25
N TRP A 359 6.84 4.09 10.35
CA TRP A 359 7.82 5.19 10.34
C TRP A 359 9.11 4.80 9.63
N LYS A 360 9.66 3.63 9.97
CA LYS A 360 10.90 3.13 9.35
C LYS A 360 10.70 2.85 7.86
N ALA A 361 9.59 2.22 7.48
CA ALA A 361 9.24 1.97 6.10
C ALA A 361 9.06 3.28 5.31
N LEU A 362 8.39 4.29 5.90
CA LEU A 362 8.22 5.60 5.28
C LEU A 362 9.56 6.31 5.06
N ARG A 363 10.43 6.31 6.07
CA ARG A 363 11.78 6.90 5.97
C ARG A 363 12.56 6.26 4.82
N LEU A 364 12.58 4.93 4.74
CA LEU A 364 13.27 4.20 3.66
C LEU A 364 12.64 4.49 2.29
N SER A 365 11.32 4.64 2.20
CA SER A 365 10.59 4.98 0.97
C SER A 365 10.95 6.38 0.45
N ILE A 366 11.10 7.36 1.35
CA ILE A 366 11.49 8.73 0.99
C ILE A 366 12.94 8.80 0.53
N CYS A 367 13.83 8.04 1.19
CA CYS A 367 15.27 7.99 0.88
C CYS A 367 15.59 7.10 -0.34
N GLN A 368 14.57 6.49 -0.99
CA GLN A 368 14.76 5.63 -2.14
C GLN A 368 15.32 6.39 -3.35
N LYS A 369 16.40 5.87 -3.96
CA LYS A 369 17.07 6.48 -5.11
C LYS A 369 16.17 6.53 -6.34
N ASN A 370 15.45 5.45 -6.61
CA ASN A 370 14.54 5.34 -7.74
C ASN A 370 13.19 5.99 -7.41
N GLN A 371 12.76 6.97 -8.22
CA GLN A 371 11.52 7.72 -7.98
C GLN A 371 10.25 6.88 -8.14
N LEU A 372 10.23 5.91 -9.07
CA LEU A 372 9.11 4.96 -9.20
C LEU A 372 9.02 4.09 -7.94
N GLY A 373 10.14 3.49 -7.52
CA GLY A 373 10.22 2.69 -6.31
C GLY A 373 9.80 3.49 -5.07
N SER A 374 10.27 4.75 -4.95
CA SER A 374 9.86 5.68 -3.89
C SER A 374 8.34 5.88 -3.87
N MET A 375 7.70 6.13 -5.02
CA MET A 375 6.24 6.37 -5.07
C MET A 375 5.43 5.11 -4.77
N ILE A 376 5.82 3.95 -5.29
CA ILE A 376 5.14 2.68 -5.02
C ILE A 376 5.25 2.32 -3.54
N SER A 377 6.45 2.42 -2.97
CA SER A 377 6.66 2.11 -1.54
C SER A 377 5.95 3.10 -0.63
N ILE A 378 5.93 4.40 -0.96
CA ILE A 378 5.12 5.40 -0.27
C ILE A 378 3.63 5.01 -0.34
N GLY A 379 3.12 4.60 -1.51
CA GLY A 379 1.75 4.12 -1.65
C GLY A 379 1.42 2.95 -0.72
N CYS A 380 2.30 1.94 -0.65
CA CYS A 380 2.14 0.82 0.29
C CYS A 380 2.13 1.26 1.75
N VAL A 381 3.05 2.15 2.13
CA VAL A 381 3.15 2.64 3.53
C VAL A 381 1.95 3.50 3.90
N ILE A 382 1.50 4.38 3.00
CA ILE A 382 0.35 5.26 3.25
C ILE A 382 -0.92 4.44 3.46
N VAL A 383 -1.18 3.43 2.63
CA VAL A 383 -2.38 2.61 2.80
C VAL A 383 -2.34 1.83 4.12
N LEU A 384 -1.18 1.32 4.53
CA LEU A 384 -1.03 0.68 5.84
C LEU A 384 -1.24 1.69 6.99
N LEU A 385 -0.72 2.91 6.87
CA LEU A 385 -0.92 3.98 7.86
C LEU A 385 -2.40 4.36 7.99
N VAL A 386 -3.08 4.58 6.86
CA VAL A 386 -4.51 4.93 6.84
C VAL A 386 -5.34 3.82 7.49
N LYS A 387 -5.06 2.55 7.18
CA LYS A 387 -5.71 1.41 7.83
C LYS A 387 -5.54 1.45 9.34
N VAL A 388 -4.31 1.60 9.82
CA VAL A 388 -4.01 1.64 11.27
C VAL A 388 -4.73 2.79 11.93
N VAL A 389 -4.63 4.01 11.40
CA VAL A 389 -5.21 5.22 12.00
C VAL A 389 -6.74 5.11 12.09
N VAL A 390 -7.40 4.77 10.97
CA VAL A 390 -8.86 4.67 10.95
C VAL A 390 -9.36 3.53 11.85
N TYR A 391 -8.66 2.39 11.84
CA TYR A 391 -9.00 1.25 12.67
C TYR A 391 -8.88 1.57 14.17
N VAL A 392 -7.78 2.18 14.59
CA VAL A 392 -7.56 2.55 16.00
C VAL A 392 -8.60 3.57 16.45
N ILE A 393 -8.90 4.61 15.65
CA ILE A 393 -9.94 5.60 15.96
C ILE A 393 -11.29 4.90 16.20
N SER A 394 -11.66 3.96 15.31
CA SER A 394 -12.92 3.21 15.45
C SER A 394 -12.95 2.33 16.70
N ASN A 395 -11.84 1.70 17.05
CA ASN A 395 -11.72 0.77 18.18
C ASN A 395 -11.59 1.45 19.56
N VAL A 396 -11.27 2.72 19.61
CA VAL A 396 -11.19 3.50 20.85
C VAL A 396 -12.52 4.23 21.16
N GLY A 397 -13.59 3.86 20.47
CA GLY A 397 -14.91 4.48 20.64
C GLY A 397 -15.08 5.79 19.88
N GLY A 398 -14.27 5.99 18.83
CA GLY A 398 -14.39 7.07 17.89
C GLY A 398 -15.54 6.81 16.89
N ILE A 399 -15.44 7.47 15.77
CA ILE A 399 -16.50 7.55 14.77
C ILE A 399 -16.56 6.28 13.92
N LEU A 400 -17.63 5.51 13.96
CA LEU A 400 -17.91 4.32 13.15
C LEU A 400 -18.64 4.62 11.83
N ILE A 401 -18.36 5.77 11.17
CA ILE A 401 -19.01 6.10 9.89
C ILE A 401 -18.62 5.11 8.78
N PHE A 402 -17.43 4.53 8.87
CA PHE A 402 -16.75 3.97 7.71
C PHE A 402 -16.83 2.46 7.60
N GLY A 403 -17.59 1.79 8.46
CA GLY A 403 -17.71 0.34 8.44
C GLY A 403 -16.44 -0.38 8.91
N GLN A 404 -16.47 -1.70 8.77
CA GLN A 404 -15.43 -2.58 9.28
C GLN A 404 -14.16 -2.46 8.43
N MET A 405 -13.02 -2.22 9.07
CA MET A 405 -11.68 -2.28 8.50
C MET A 405 -10.90 -3.39 9.17
N SER A 406 -9.74 -3.75 8.62
CA SER A 406 -8.85 -4.73 9.23
C SER A 406 -7.56 -4.07 9.68
N MET A 407 -7.09 -4.42 10.88
CA MET A 407 -5.80 -4.01 11.40
C MET A 407 -4.68 -4.80 10.72
N PRO A 408 -3.68 -4.17 10.10
CA PRO A 408 -2.53 -4.88 9.57
C PRO A 408 -1.84 -5.73 10.64
N PHE A 409 -1.46 -6.95 10.29
CA PHE A 409 -0.79 -7.96 11.14
C PHE A 409 -1.65 -8.56 12.28
N LEU A 410 -2.67 -7.85 12.79
CA LEU A 410 -3.42 -8.28 13.98
C LEU A 410 -4.76 -8.93 13.63
N SER A 411 -5.54 -8.37 12.67
CA SER A 411 -6.88 -8.88 12.34
C SER A 411 -6.85 -10.24 11.68
N TYR A 412 -7.75 -11.13 12.13
CA TYR A 412 -7.96 -12.44 11.57
C TYR A 412 -8.55 -12.39 10.15
N GLY A 413 -8.17 -13.34 9.31
CA GLY A 413 -8.79 -13.60 8.01
C GLY A 413 -7.79 -13.73 6.87
N LEU A 414 -8.05 -14.72 5.98
CA LEU A 414 -7.20 -15.02 4.83
C LEU A 414 -7.01 -13.79 3.91
N GLY A 415 -8.08 -13.07 3.61
CA GLY A 415 -7.99 -11.88 2.76
C GLY A 415 -7.07 -10.80 3.34
N ASN A 416 -7.11 -10.57 4.66
CA ASN A 416 -6.22 -9.65 5.34
C ASN A 416 -4.75 -10.11 5.27
N ALA A 417 -4.51 -11.40 5.48
CA ALA A 417 -3.18 -12.01 5.39
C ALA A 417 -2.59 -11.84 3.98
N VAL A 418 -3.39 -12.14 2.94
CA VAL A 418 -2.99 -12.01 1.52
C VAL A 418 -2.65 -10.56 1.16
N ILE A 419 -3.53 -9.62 1.49
CA ILE A 419 -3.36 -8.22 1.08
C ILE A 419 -2.22 -7.54 1.83
N ASN A 420 -2.16 -7.72 3.14
CA ASN A 420 -1.05 -7.17 3.93
C ASN A 420 0.28 -7.81 3.53
N GLY A 421 0.28 -9.14 3.25
CA GLY A 421 1.44 -9.84 2.71
C GLY A 421 1.88 -9.29 1.35
N ALA A 422 0.94 -9.01 0.44
CA ALA A 422 1.24 -8.42 -0.87
C ALA A 422 1.82 -6.99 -0.75
N LEU A 423 1.24 -6.14 0.11
CA LEU A 423 1.76 -4.77 0.33
C LEU A 423 3.17 -4.77 0.92
N VAL A 424 3.39 -5.61 1.94
CA VAL A 424 4.72 -5.75 2.58
C VAL A 424 5.72 -6.38 1.62
N GLY A 425 5.33 -7.42 0.88
CA GLY A 425 6.18 -8.06 -0.13
C GLY A 425 6.60 -7.08 -1.22
N LEU A 426 5.66 -6.24 -1.70
CA LEU A 426 5.95 -5.19 -2.68
C LEU A 426 6.91 -4.13 -2.12
N LEU A 427 6.71 -3.71 -0.87
CA LEU A 427 7.60 -2.81 -0.16
C LEU A 427 9.04 -3.37 -0.09
N LEU A 428 9.17 -4.64 0.30
CA LEU A 428 10.47 -5.33 0.36
C LEU A 428 11.08 -5.53 -1.02
N SER A 429 10.27 -5.79 -2.07
CA SER A 429 10.73 -5.86 -3.47
C SER A 429 11.36 -4.55 -3.92
N VAL A 430 10.74 -3.40 -3.60
CA VAL A 430 11.30 -2.08 -3.90
C VAL A 430 12.66 -1.89 -3.20
N TYR A 431 12.74 -2.21 -1.93
CA TYR A 431 14.00 -2.02 -1.18
C TYR A 431 15.10 -2.98 -1.64
N ARG A 432 14.74 -4.21 -1.97
CA ARG A 432 15.68 -5.21 -2.50
C ARG A 432 16.34 -4.77 -3.79
N ASN A 433 15.60 -4.09 -4.66
CA ASN A 433 16.04 -3.70 -6.00
C ASN A 433 16.50 -2.24 -6.10
N THR A 434 16.80 -1.56 -4.98
CA THR A 434 17.16 -0.13 -4.92
C THR A 434 18.33 0.22 -5.83
N ASP A 435 19.39 -0.58 -5.82
CA ASP A 435 20.64 -0.33 -6.53
C ASP A 435 20.74 -1.06 -7.89
N ILE A 436 19.65 -1.73 -8.32
CA ILE A 436 19.64 -2.61 -9.51
C ILE A 436 18.88 -1.99 -10.68
N VAL A 437 17.88 -1.15 -10.39
CA VAL A 437 16.91 -0.68 -11.39
C VAL A 437 17.15 0.77 -11.77
N SER A 438 17.45 1.03 -13.05
CA SER A 438 17.51 2.38 -13.62
C SER A 438 16.12 2.85 -14.08
N GLU A 439 15.81 4.15 -13.89
CA GLU A 439 14.57 4.77 -14.40
C GLU A 439 14.47 4.77 -15.93
N LYS A 440 15.62 4.74 -16.65
CA LYS A 440 15.65 4.73 -18.13
C LYS A 440 15.03 3.46 -18.73
N ASN A 441 15.19 2.30 -18.06
CA ASN A 441 14.72 1.00 -18.54
C ASN A 441 13.22 0.74 -18.34
N MET A 442 12.46 1.72 -17.85
CA MET A 442 11.02 1.60 -17.53
C MET A 442 10.09 2.00 -18.67
N LYS A 443 10.61 2.40 -19.83
CA LYS A 443 9.75 2.69 -20.99
C LYS A 443 9.25 1.37 -21.59
N PRO A 444 7.93 1.21 -21.84
CA PRO A 444 7.43 0.00 -22.49
C PRO A 444 8.07 -0.13 -23.88
N LYS A 445 8.59 -1.32 -24.21
CA LYS A 445 9.20 -1.64 -25.53
C LYS A 445 8.23 -1.43 -26.71
N TYR A 446 6.92 -1.40 -26.46
CA TYR A 446 5.88 -1.18 -27.46
C TYR A 446 5.04 0.05 -27.05
N ALA A 447 5.37 1.21 -27.63
CA ALA A 447 4.41 2.30 -27.72
C ALA A 447 3.47 1.98 -28.88
N PHE A 448 2.24 1.57 -28.61
CA PHE A 448 1.18 1.52 -29.62
C PHE A 448 0.94 2.96 -30.08
N ARG A 449 1.64 3.39 -31.14
CA ARG A 449 1.33 4.63 -31.87
C ARG A 449 0.23 4.25 -32.85
N LEU A 450 -1.01 4.59 -32.55
CA LEU A 450 -2.04 4.69 -33.59
C LEU A 450 -1.54 5.69 -34.63
N PRO A 451 -1.42 5.30 -35.90
CA PRO A 451 -1.12 6.25 -36.97
C PRO A 451 -2.34 7.16 -37.11
N ILE A 452 -2.29 8.36 -36.51
CA ILE A 452 -3.24 9.41 -36.83
C ILE A 452 -2.82 9.92 -38.19
N GLN A 453 -3.45 9.42 -39.26
CA GLN A 453 -3.41 10.07 -40.56
C GLN A 453 -3.96 11.47 -40.41
N LYS A 454 -3.11 12.47 -40.58
CA LYS A 454 -3.55 13.83 -40.81
C LYS A 454 -4.30 13.81 -42.18
N ILE A 455 -5.62 13.92 -42.10
CA ILE A 455 -6.43 14.27 -43.25
C ILE A 455 -6.11 15.74 -43.53
N GLN A 456 -5.53 16.00 -44.69
CA GLN A 456 -5.32 17.32 -45.26
C GLN A 456 -6.65 17.92 -45.67
#